data_6d8d3d5ec256d6e0612c060f3c78cb06
#
_entry.id   6d8d3d5ec256d6e0612c060f3c78cb06
#
_cell.length_a   1.000
_cell.length_b   1.000
_cell.length_c   1.000
_cell.angle_alpha   90.00
_cell.angle_beta   90.00
_cell.angle_gamma   90.00
#
_symmetry.space_group_name_H-M   'P 1'
#
loop_
_entity.id
_entity.type
_entity.pdbx_description
1 polymer ?
#
loop_
_entity_poly.entity_id
_entity_poly.type
_entity_poly.pdbx_seq_one_letter_code
_entity_poly.pdbx_strand_id
1 'polypeptide(L)'
;MNPFEHFVLTRCNAPLKAADTAAEHNNDWLTRRFDLFERVCLPSMQRQLEGAYQWLVFMDWATPVHFKERMAALSVRHEFLRPVYCSHFDEATALAEIRRRETAGRARVTTQLPCAAAL
;
A
#
# COMPACT_ATOMS: atom_id res chain seq x y z
N MET A 1 -11.58 21.00 -9.43
CA MET A 1 -10.97 19.84 -10.10
C MET A 1 -9.48 19.83 -9.89
N ASN A 2 -8.98 18.75 -9.33
CA ASN A 2 -7.54 18.64 -9.06
C ASN A 2 -6.80 18.27 -10.36
N PRO A 3 -5.87 19.09 -10.86
CA PRO A 3 -5.12 18.77 -12.07
C PRO A 3 -4.07 17.68 -11.87
N PHE A 4 -3.85 17.24 -10.63
CA PHE A 4 -2.85 16.24 -10.30
C PHE A 4 -3.51 14.98 -9.80
N GLU A 5 -2.91 13.84 -10.12
CA GLU A 5 -3.22 12.58 -9.45
C GLU A 5 -2.11 12.27 -8.46
N HIS A 6 -2.48 12.06 -7.20
CA HIS A 6 -1.51 11.77 -6.16
C HIS A 6 -1.57 10.29 -5.81
N PHE A 7 -0.43 9.61 -5.97
CA PHE A 7 -0.25 8.22 -5.58
C PHE A 7 0.72 8.14 -4.43
N VAL A 8 0.29 7.52 -3.34
CA VAL A 8 1.15 7.23 -2.20
C VAL A 8 1.49 5.75 -2.23
N LEU A 9 2.77 5.43 -2.14
CA LEU A 9 3.26 4.06 -2.27
C LEU A 9 3.84 3.60 -0.94
N THR A 10 3.34 2.47 -0.43
CA THR A 10 3.85 1.87 0.79
C THR A 10 4.10 0.39 0.57
N ARG A 11 5.31 -0.07 0.88
CA ARG A 11 5.61 -1.49 0.90
C ARG A 11 5.22 -2.06 2.28
N CYS A 12 4.25 -2.95 2.31
CA CYS A 12 3.88 -3.63 3.55
C CYS A 12 4.76 -4.87 3.76
N ASN A 13 4.45 -5.95 3.04
CA ASN A 13 5.25 -7.16 3.10
C ASN A 13 5.63 -7.70 1.72
N ALA A 14 5.53 -6.88 0.68
CA ALA A 14 6.00 -7.27 -0.64
C ALA A 14 7.51 -7.47 -0.60
N PRO A 15 8.04 -8.59 -1.12
CA PRO A 15 9.47 -8.86 -1.05
C PRO A 15 10.29 -7.85 -1.84
N LEU A 16 11.43 -7.43 -1.30
CA LEU A 16 12.38 -6.60 -2.04
C LEU A 16 13.20 -7.46 -2.99
N LYS A 17 13.50 -8.70 -2.56
CA LYS A 17 14.18 -9.69 -3.39
C LYS A 17 13.50 -11.03 -3.16
N ALA A 18 13.54 -11.89 -4.15
CA ALA A 18 12.83 -13.17 -4.11
C ALA A 18 13.22 -14.09 -2.94
N ALA A 19 14.29 -13.81 -2.23
CA ALA A 19 14.86 -14.72 -1.23
C ALA A 19 14.57 -14.39 0.23
N ASP A 20 13.91 -13.26 0.55
CA ASP A 20 13.95 -12.74 1.93
C ASP A 20 12.59 -12.43 2.52
N THR A 21 11.70 -13.41 2.56
CA THR A 21 10.32 -13.11 2.98
C THR A 21 9.81 -13.93 4.16
N ALA A 22 10.61 -14.85 4.69
CA ALA A 22 10.12 -15.76 5.74
C ALA A 22 9.61 -15.00 6.98
N ALA A 23 10.33 -13.97 7.42
CA ALA A 23 9.93 -13.18 8.57
C ALA A 23 8.65 -12.38 8.30
N GLU A 24 8.52 -11.85 7.09
CA GLU A 24 7.39 -11.01 6.70
C GLU A 24 6.11 -11.80 6.41
N HIS A 25 6.18 -13.14 6.47
CA HIS A 25 5.03 -14.02 6.38
C HIS A 25 4.65 -14.64 7.72
N ASN A 26 5.42 -14.37 8.78
CA ASN A 26 5.14 -14.87 10.10
C ASN A 26 3.85 -14.22 10.62
N ASN A 27 2.95 -15.05 11.19
CA ASN A 27 1.67 -14.57 11.68
C ASN A 27 1.82 -13.49 12.76
N ASP A 28 2.78 -13.65 13.67
CA ASP A 28 2.99 -12.66 14.72
C ASP A 28 3.48 -11.33 14.17
N TRP A 29 4.40 -11.40 13.19
CA TRP A 29 4.92 -10.21 12.53
C TRP A 29 3.80 -9.48 11.77
N LEU A 30 3.01 -10.24 11.00
CA LEU A 30 1.91 -9.67 10.23
C LEU A 30 0.82 -9.10 11.12
N THR A 31 0.49 -9.78 12.22
CA THR A 31 -0.50 -9.29 13.17
C THR A 31 -0.10 -7.93 13.74
N ARG A 32 1.15 -7.80 14.16
CA ARG A 32 1.65 -6.53 14.68
C ARG A 32 1.69 -5.45 13.61
N ARG A 33 2.06 -5.82 12.38
CA ARG A 33 2.11 -4.88 11.27
C ARG A 33 0.72 -4.35 10.93
N PHE A 34 -0.26 -5.24 10.85
CA PHE A 34 -1.64 -4.84 10.57
C PHE A 34 -2.25 -4.04 11.71
N ASP A 35 -1.93 -4.36 12.95
CA ASP A 35 -2.39 -3.56 14.09
C ASP A 35 -1.85 -2.13 14.01
N LEU A 36 -0.57 -1.96 13.69
CA LEU A 36 0.01 -0.64 13.49
C LEU A 36 -0.63 0.07 12.29
N PHE A 37 -0.84 -0.66 11.23
CA PHE A 37 -1.44 -0.11 10.02
C PHE A 37 -2.82 0.47 10.32
N GLU A 38 -3.66 -0.29 10.99
CA GLU A 38 -5.02 0.15 11.29
C GLU A 38 -5.10 1.24 12.35
N ARG A 39 -4.23 1.17 13.36
CA ARG A 39 -4.30 2.10 14.50
C ARG A 39 -3.56 3.40 14.24
N VAL A 40 -2.51 3.37 13.47
CA VAL A 40 -1.63 4.53 13.31
C VAL A 40 -1.55 4.98 11.88
N CYS A 41 -1.16 4.09 10.96
CA CYS A 41 -0.92 4.49 9.57
C CYS A 41 -2.19 4.98 8.88
N LEU A 42 -3.26 4.22 8.97
CA LEU A 42 -4.52 4.56 8.31
C LEU A 42 -5.13 5.86 8.83
N PRO A 43 -5.28 6.06 10.14
CA PRO A 43 -5.78 7.35 10.65
C PRO A 43 -4.87 8.52 10.30
N SER A 44 -3.55 8.33 10.31
CA SER A 44 -2.61 9.37 9.92
C SER A 44 -2.78 9.79 8.48
N MET A 45 -2.97 8.82 7.59
CA MET A 45 -3.19 9.10 6.18
C MET A 45 -4.50 9.85 5.95
N GLN A 46 -5.55 9.48 6.68
CA GLN A 46 -6.83 10.18 6.58
C GLN A 46 -6.73 11.64 6.99
N ARG A 47 -5.85 11.96 7.93
CA ARG A 47 -5.71 13.34 8.43
C ARG A 47 -4.73 14.18 7.64
N GLN A 48 -3.66 13.57 7.11
CA GLN A 48 -2.54 14.32 6.52
C GLN A 48 -2.74 14.68 5.07
N LEU A 49 -3.50 13.88 4.33
CA LEU A 49 -3.65 14.09 2.89
C LEU A 49 -5.03 14.63 2.59
N GLU A 50 -5.06 15.89 2.17
CA GLU A 50 -6.27 16.51 1.68
C GLU A 50 -6.43 16.25 0.19
N GLY A 51 -7.66 16.09 -0.25
CA GLY A 51 -7.96 15.89 -1.65
C GLY A 51 -7.92 14.43 -2.07
N ALA A 52 -8.08 14.22 -3.36
CA ALA A 52 -8.14 12.87 -3.92
C ALA A 52 -6.73 12.30 -4.07
N TYR A 53 -6.52 11.13 -3.51
CA TYR A 53 -5.28 10.38 -3.68
C TYR A 53 -5.59 8.89 -3.65
N GLN A 54 -4.65 8.10 -4.15
CA GLN A 54 -4.70 6.65 -4.06
C GLN A 54 -3.49 6.17 -3.27
N TRP A 55 -3.73 5.35 -2.26
CA TRP A 55 -2.68 4.78 -1.42
C TRP A 55 -2.47 3.34 -1.83
N LEU A 56 -1.41 3.09 -2.58
CA LEU A 56 -1.07 1.75 -3.06
C LEU A 56 -0.22 1.06 -2.01
N VAL A 57 -0.77 0.02 -1.40
CA VAL A 57 -0.10 -0.77 -0.37
C VAL A 57 0.33 -2.09 -0.98
N PHE A 58 1.64 -2.28 -1.12
CA PHE A 58 2.20 -3.43 -1.82
C PHE A 58 2.40 -4.60 -0.87
N MET A 59 1.80 -5.72 -1.20
CA MET A 59 1.81 -6.94 -0.41
C MET A 59 2.26 -8.13 -1.24
N ASP A 60 2.79 -9.15 -0.56
CA ASP A 60 3.19 -10.39 -1.21
C ASP A 60 1.97 -11.23 -1.57
N TRP A 61 1.99 -11.83 -2.76
CA TRP A 61 0.98 -12.80 -3.17
C TRP A 61 0.83 -13.94 -2.16
N ALA A 62 1.90 -14.32 -1.49
CA ALA A 62 1.92 -15.42 -0.54
C ALA A 62 1.39 -15.03 0.85
N THR A 63 0.90 -13.82 1.03
CA THR A 63 0.30 -13.39 2.29
C THR A 63 -0.84 -14.34 2.67
N PRO A 64 -0.91 -14.80 3.94
CA PRO A 64 -2.00 -15.67 4.38
C PRO A 64 -3.38 -15.07 4.11
N VAL A 65 -4.34 -15.92 3.80
CA VAL A 65 -5.67 -15.49 3.36
C VAL A 65 -6.36 -14.57 4.36
N HIS A 66 -6.26 -14.87 5.64
CA HIS A 66 -6.93 -14.04 6.64
C HIS A 66 -6.42 -12.59 6.68
N PHE A 67 -5.15 -12.37 6.36
CA PHE A 67 -4.62 -11.00 6.23
C PHE A 67 -5.07 -10.35 4.94
N LYS A 68 -5.19 -11.12 3.86
CA LYS A 68 -5.75 -10.60 2.61
C LYS A 68 -7.19 -10.18 2.79
N GLU A 69 -7.97 -10.97 3.52
CA GLU A 69 -9.37 -10.64 3.83
C GLU A 69 -9.47 -9.40 4.71
N ARG A 70 -8.56 -9.26 5.69
CA ARG A 70 -8.51 -8.07 6.55
C ARG A 70 -8.22 -6.82 5.72
N MET A 71 -7.26 -6.90 4.81
CA MET A 71 -6.94 -5.78 3.92
C MET A 71 -8.10 -5.46 2.98
N ALA A 72 -8.77 -6.47 2.44
CA ALA A 72 -9.93 -6.27 1.58
C ALA A 72 -11.06 -5.55 2.31
N ALA A 73 -11.31 -5.92 3.56
CA ALA A 73 -12.32 -5.24 4.38
C ALA A 73 -11.97 -3.77 4.60
N LEU A 74 -10.70 -3.47 4.84
CA LEU A 74 -10.24 -2.09 4.98
C LEU A 74 -10.39 -1.30 3.68
N SER A 75 -10.10 -1.91 2.54
CA SER A 75 -10.19 -1.23 1.25
C SER A 75 -11.64 -0.95 0.85
N VAL A 76 -12.57 -1.78 1.27
CA VAL A 76 -14.00 -1.52 1.06
C VAL A 76 -14.45 -0.30 1.86
N ARG A 77 -13.94 -0.13 3.07
CA ARG A 77 -14.30 0.98 3.95
C ARG A 77 -13.61 2.28 3.60
N HIS A 78 -12.48 2.21 2.88
CA HIS A 78 -11.65 3.37 2.55
C HIS A 78 -11.29 3.35 1.07
N GLU A 79 -12.00 4.12 0.26
CA GLU A 79 -11.83 4.13 -1.19
C GLU A 79 -10.42 4.49 -1.64
N PHE A 80 -9.71 5.30 -0.86
CA PHE A 80 -8.35 5.71 -1.19
C PHE A 80 -7.34 4.57 -1.01
N LEU A 81 -7.68 3.53 -0.26
CA LEU A 81 -6.77 2.42 0.04
C LEU A 81 -6.87 1.35 -1.04
N ARG A 82 -5.74 1.07 -1.70
CA ARG A 82 -5.67 0.11 -2.79
C ARG A 82 -4.57 -0.91 -2.53
N PRO A 83 -4.90 -2.13 -2.07
CA PRO A 83 -3.89 -3.17 -1.93
C PRO A 83 -3.45 -3.67 -3.31
N VAL A 84 -2.15 -3.90 -3.45
CA VAL A 84 -1.54 -4.41 -4.67
C VAL A 84 -0.69 -5.63 -4.29
N TYR A 85 -0.96 -6.76 -4.91
CA TYR A 85 -0.22 -7.98 -4.65
C TYR A 85 0.81 -8.19 -5.73
N CYS A 86 2.03 -8.47 -5.34
CA CYS A 86 3.14 -8.66 -6.27
C CYS A 86 4.12 -9.71 -5.75
N SER A 87 4.92 -10.26 -6.66
CA SER A 87 5.95 -11.24 -6.28
C SER A 87 7.19 -10.57 -5.69
N HIS A 88 7.44 -9.35 -6.08
CA HIS A 88 8.49 -8.52 -5.49
C HIS A 88 8.16 -7.06 -5.74
N PHE A 89 8.70 -6.20 -4.88
CA PHE A 89 8.50 -4.76 -4.99
C PHE A 89 9.76 -4.11 -5.53
N ASP A 90 9.65 -3.48 -6.70
CA ASP A 90 10.70 -2.68 -7.29
C ASP A 90 10.08 -1.48 -8.01
N GLU A 91 10.95 -0.61 -8.51
CA GLU A 91 10.50 0.59 -9.20
C GLU A 91 9.64 0.28 -10.42
N ALA A 92 10.01 -0.74 -11.19
CA ALA A 92 9.25 -1.12 -12.38
C ALA A 92 7.85 -1.61 -12.03
N THR A 93 7.73 -2.41 -10.98
CA THR A 93 6.43 -2.91 -10.50
C THR A 93 5.54 -1.76 -10.04
N ALA A 94 6.10 -0.84 -9.25
CA ALA A 94 5.37 0.32 -8.75
C ALA A 94 4.90 1.20 -9.91
N LEU A 95 5.79 1.45 -10.88
CA LEU A 95 5.46 2.29 -12.02
C LEU A 95 4.36 1.67 -12.89
N ALA A 96 4.41 0.35 -13.09
CA ALA A 96 3.38 -0.36 -13.86
C ALA A 96 2.01 -0.21 -13.21
N GLU A 97 1.94 -0.31 -11.88
CA GLU A 97 0.68 -0.15 -11.16
C GLU A 97 0.15 1.28 -11.23
N ILE A 98 1.03 2.26 -11.14
CA ILE A 98 0.65 3.65 -11.29
C ILE A 98 0.09 3.90 -12.69
N ARG A 99 0.77 3.41 -13.72
CA ARG A 99 0.33 3.59 -15.11
C ARG A 99 -1.03 2.98 -15.39
N ARG A 100 -1.35 1.87 -14.75
CA ARG A 100 -2.66 1.25 -14.91
C ARG A 100 -3.79 2.08 -14.30
N ARG A 101 -3.48 2.97 -13.37
CA ARG A 101 -4.45 3.73 -12.59
C ARG A 101 -4.50 5.20 -12.92
N GLU A 102 -3.49 5.71 -13.63
CA GLU A 102 -3.45 7.14 -13.93
C GLU A 102 -4.45 7.53 -15.02
N THR A 103 -4.95 8.74 -14.91
CA THR A 103 -5.85 9.31 -15.91
C THR A 103 -5.05 10.06 -16.96
N ALA A 104 -5.33 9.80 -18.22
CA ALA A 104 -4.63 10.47 -19.33
C ALA A 104 -4.82 11.99 -19.26
N GLY A 105 -3.74 12.72 -19.49
CA GLY A 105 -3.76 14.18 -19.52
C GLY A 105 -3.62 14.86 -18.16
N ARG A 106 -3.50 14.09 -17.07
CA ARG A 106 -3.29 14.65 -15.72
C ARG A 106 -1.86 14.46 -15.27
N ALA A 107 -1.32 15.46 -14.59
CA ALA A 107 0.00 15.35 -14.00
C ALA A 107 -0.04 14.38 -12.80
N ARG A 108 1.07 13.70 -12.60
CA ARG A 108 1.18 12.68 -11.56
C ARG A 108 2.16 13.13 -10.47
N VAL A 109 1.73 12.96 -9.22
CA VAL A 109 2.59 13.16 -8.06
C VAL A 109 2.69 11.82 -7.33
N THR A 110 3.89 11.37 -7.02
CA THR A 110 4.10 10.14 -6.28
C THR A 110 4.86 10.43 -4.99
N THR A 111 4.42 9.80 -3.90
CA THR A 111 5.08 9.88 -2.60
C THR A 111 5.33 8.49 -2.09
N GLN A 112 6.56 8.19 -1.73
CA GLN A 112 6.88 6.92 -1.08
C GLN A 112 6.81 7.11 0.43
N LEU A 113 6.03 6.24 1.09
CA LEU A 113 5.86 6.31 2.53
C LEU A 113 6.08 4.91 3.12
N PRO A 114 7.19 4.67 3.81
CA PRO A 114 7.38 3.41 4.51
C PRO A 114 6.28 3.19 5.54
N CYS A 115 5.84 1.95 5.70
CA CYS A 115 4.78 1.64 6.65
C CYS A 115 5.12 2.13 8.07
N ALA A 116 6.39 2.00 8.47
CA ALA A 116 6.85 2.46 9.78
C ALA A 116 7.00 3.97 9.89
N ALA A 117 7.13 4.69 8.78
CA ALA A 117 7.33 6.14 8.79
C ALA A 117 6.06 6.92 9.08
N ALA A 118 4.91 6.28 9.03
CA ALA A 118 3.65 6.91 9.40
C ALA A 118 3.45 6.98 10.93
N LEU A 119 4.36 6.41 11.67
CA LEU A 119 4.34 6.47 13.13
C LEU A 119 4.82 7.87 13.62
#